data_b1b46e8a0a0e58ed3f235efd81295fc0
#
_entry.id   b1b46e8a0a0e58ed3f235efd81295fc0
#
_cell.length_a   1.000
_cell.length_b   1.000
_cell.length_c   1.000
_cell.angle_alpha   90.00
_cell.angle_beta   90.00
_cell.angle_gamma   90.00
#
_symmetry.space_group_name_H-M   'P 1'
#
loop_
_entity.id
_entity.type
_entity.pdbx_description
1 polymer ?
#
loop_
_entity_poly.entity_id
_entity_poly.type
_entity_poly.pdbx_seq_one_letter_code
_entity_poly.pdbx_strand_id
1 'polypeptide(L)'
;MPGEKVTPENNIDTLNANVQRIEELTQRLVQVLAHQREKNQALEGPGQDLYMKAAGAYMAEMMANPSKIIEQQVSYWGKTLQHFVAAQESLASGKLVPDEETGDDRRFKNEMWKTNPYFNFVKQQYLMSSEAIEKAVENLEGLEDHDRKRVNFFARQIVDLMAPTNFLATNPDALEKAAATQGQSLVDGLENLVRDVEANSGALSVTLSDPDAFEVGGNIATSEGSVVFQNRMFQLIQYAPKTETVYKTPLIIFPPWINKFYILDLKPQNSLIKWAVEQGITVFVVSWVNPDASYADVGLDTYMTEGFMTAIDQVKAITGEKQINAIGYCIAGTMLSIALAYMAKKKDKSVKSATFFTTIADFAEPGEMGVFLERDFLEGIETEVDKHGYLHRFFMQRTFSYLRANDLVYAPAIRSYMLGEAPPAFDLLYWNGDSTNLSGRLAKEYLRQLCQDNELAKGEFVMLGEKLNLGDIQTPICAIACETDHIANWQSSFAGLNLYGGDKTFILSESGHIAGIVNPPSKNKYGHYTNDAPMIDPQSWKTGATYNQGSWWPRWKDWLAERAGAQVPARNPGDSSHPVIEAAPGSYVKVRPKD
;
A
#
# COMPACT_ATOMS: atom_id res chain seq x y z
N MET A 1 36.40 -29.82 -2.62
CA MET A 1 36.40 -30.95 -1.66
C MET A 1 35.43 -31.98 -2.20
N PRO A 2 35.73 -33.28 -2.21
CA PRO A 2 34.80 -34.28 -2.73
C PRO A 2 33.61 -34.39 -1.77
N GLY A 3 32.40 -34.41 -2.34
CA GLY A 3 31.15 -34.49 -1.57
C GLY A 3 31.10 -35.76 -0.70
N GLU A 4 30.76 -35.58 0.56
CA GLU A 4 30.41 -36.66 1.47
C GLU A 4 29.28 -37.49 0.85
N LYS A 5 29.50 -38.78 0.72
CA LYS A 5 28.46 -39.74 0.33
C LYS A 5 27.47 -39.82 1.48
N VAL A 6 26.26 -39.27 1.28
CA VAL A 6 25.13 -39.44 2.20
C VAL A 6 24.81 -40.93 2.28
N THR A 7 25.03 -41.51 3.44
CA THR A 7 24.68 -42.93 3.71
C THR A 7 23.20 -43.00 4.14
N PRO A 8 22.48 -44.12 3.91
CA PRO A 8 21.09 -44.28 4.31
C PRO A 8 20.82 -44.05 5.81
N GLU A 9 21.81 -44.31 6.68
CA GLU A 9 21.71 -44.08 8.14
C GLU A 9 21.66 -42.57 8.47
N ASN A 10 22.48 -41.73 7.84
CA ASN A 10 22.42 -40.24 8.00
C ASN A 10 21.07 -39.67 7.58
N ASN A 11 20.34 -40.35 6.68
CA ASN A 11 19.03 -39.92 6.20
C ASN A 11 17.93 -40.11 7.24
N ILE A 12 17.98 -41.21 8.00
CA ILE A 12 16.97 -41.51 9.04
C ILE A 12 17.18 -40.62 10.25
N ASP A 13 18.41 -40.35 10.65
CA ASP A 13 18.74 -39.50 11.78
C ASP A 13 18.30 -38.05 11.51
N THR A 14 18.53 -37.52 10.34
CA THR A 14 18.08 -36.20 9.92
C THR A 14 16.55 -36.09 9.91
N LEU A 15 15.87 -37.12 9.40
CA LEU A 15 14.41 -37.14 9.39
C LEU A 15 13.83 -37.17 10.81
N ASN A 16 14.39 -38.01 11.70
CA ASN A 16 13.97 -38.08 13.09
C ASN A 16 14.19 -36.76 13.84
N ALA A 17 15.34 -36.10 13.62
CA ALA A 17 15.61 -34.79 14.20
C ALA A 17 14.60 -33.73 13.69
N ASN A 18 14.26 -33.74 12.40
CA ASN A 18 13.25 -32.85 11.82
C ASN A 18 11.86 -33.09 12.40
N VAL A 19 11.44 -34.34 12.60
CA VAL A 19 10.14 -34.68 13.24
C VAL A 19 10.10 -34.16 14.66
N GLN A 20 11.14 -34.38 15.46
CA GLN A 20 11.22 -33.87 16.82
C GLN A 20 11.16 -32.33 16.86
N ARG A 21 11.86 -31.68 15.95
CA ARG A 21 11.86 -30.20 15.86
C ARG A 21 10.47 -29.64 15.48
N ILE A 22 9.75 -30.31 14.58
CA ILE A 22 8.37 -29.96 14.20
C ILE A 22 7.44 -30.09 15.43
N GLU A 23 7.59 -31.13 16.26
CA GLU A 23 6.79 -31.29 17.47
C GLU A 23 7.04 -30.13 18.47
N GLU A 24 8.30 -29.75 18.72
CA GLU A 24 8.67 -28.63 19.59
C GLU A 24 8.08 -27.32 19.09
N LEU A 25 8.23 -27.02 17.81
CA LEU A 25 7.72 -25.81 17.17
C LEU A 25 6.19 -25.75 17.18
N THR A 26 5.53 -26.90 16.97
CA THR A 26 4.07 -26.99 17.05
C THR A 26 3.57 -26.69 18.45
N GLN A 27 4.23 -27.18 19.49
CA GLN A 27 3.89 -26.87 20.89
C GLN A 27 4.05 -25.36 21.18
N ARG A 28 5.14 -24.74 20.71
CA ARG A 28 5.33 -23.29 20.82
C ARG A 28 4.21 -22.52 20.14
N LEU A 29 3.89 -22.89 18.90
CA LEU A 29 2.81 -22.25 18.13
C LEU A 29 1.48 -22.30 18.86
N VAL A 30 1.09 -23.49 19.38
CA VAL A 30 -0.15 -23.66 20.16
C VAL A 30 -0.16 -22.77 21.40
N GLN A 31 0.97 -22.65 22.12
CA GLN A 31 1.07 -21.79 23.30
C GLN A 31 0.85 -20.31 22.95
N VAL A 32 1.45 -19.83 21.89
CA VAL A 32 1.29 -18.42 21.45
C VAL A 32 -0.14 -18.16 20.99
N LEU A 33 -0.72 -19.07 20.20
CA LEU A 33 -2.11 -18.93 19.73
C LEU A 33 -3.14 -18.99 20.86
N ALA A 34 -2.86 -19.68 21.96
CA ALA A 34 -3.73 -19.69 23.15
C ALA A 34 -3.80 -18.34 23.87
N HIS A 35 -2.87 -17.43 23.62
CA HIS A 35 -2.79 -16.09 24.24
C HIS A 35 -3.15 -14.96 23.26
N GLN A 36 -3.86 -15.27 22.17
CA GLN A 36 -4.28 -14.24 21.22
C GLN A 36 -5.14 -13.16 21.87
N ARG A 37 -4.95 -11.92 21.43
CA ARG A 37 -5.86 -10.80 21.75
C ARG A 37 -7.28 -11.12 21.31
N GLU A 38 -8.27 -10.66 22.07
CA GLU A 38 -9.66 -10.68 21.62
C GLU A 38 -9.78 -9.98 20.26
N LYS A 39 -10.31 -10.71 19.27
CA LYS A 39 -10.46 -10.18 17.92
C LYS A 39 -11.74 -9.36 17.82
N ASN A 40 -11.64 -8.18 17.25
CA ASN A 40 -12.81 -7.40 16.88
C ASN A 40 -13.42 -8.00 15.60
N GLN A 41 -14.55 -8.68 15.74
CA GLN A 41 -15.21 -9.38 14.62
C GLN A 41 -15.59 -8.46 13.47
N ALA A 42 -15.91 -7.19 13.74
CA ALA A 42 -16.25 -6.20 12.70
C ALA A 42 -15.07 -5.91 11.76
N LEU A 43 -13.82 -6.17 12.21
CA LEU A 43 -12.60 -5.94 11.44
C LEU A 43 -12.03 -7.22 10.79
N GLU A 44 -12.65 -8.38 11.02
CA GLU A 44 -12.15 -9.66 10.50
C GLU A 44 -12.69 -10.03 9.10
N GLY A 45 -13.69 -9.32 8.60
CA GLY A 45 -14.28 -9.59 7.29
C GLY A 45 -15.59 -8.83 7.06
N PRO A 46 -16.33 -9.14 5.99
CA PRO A 46 -17.62 -8.52 5.74
C PRO A 46 -18.63 -8.91 6.81
N GLY A 47 -19.48 -7.95 7.21
CA GLY A 47 -20.56 -8.17 8.16
C GLY A 47 -21.59 -9.20 7.65
N GLN A 48 -22.37 -9.77 8.57
CA GLN A 48 -23.42 -10.73 8.23
C GLN A 48 -24.47 -10.16 7.26
N ASP A 49 -24.71 -8.85 7.32
CA ASP A 49 -25.61 -8.13 6.43
C ASP A 49 -25.21 -8.24 4.95
N LEU A 50 -23.92 -8.18 4.62
CA LEU A 50 -23.45 -8.35 3.24
C LEU A 50 -23.69 -9.77 2.73
N TYR A 51 -23.45 -10.79 3.55
CA TYR A 51 -23.76 -12.17 3.17
C TYR A 51 -25.26 -12.37 2.96
N MET A 52 -26.11 -11.77 3.80
CA MET A 52 -27.56 -11.85 3.66
C MET A 52 -28.05 -11.12 2.40
N LYS A 53 -27.50 -9.94 2.08
CA LYS A 53 -27.81 -9.22 0.84
C LYS A 53 -27.37 -10.02 -0.40
N ALA A 54 -26.16 -10.56 -0.41
CA ALA A 54 -25.66 -11.38 -1.51
C ALA A 54 -26.48 -12.66 -1.70
N ALA A 55 -26.83 -13.37 -0.61
CA ALA A 55 -27.68 -14.55 -0.64
C ALA A 55 -29.10 -14.21 -1.11
N GLY A 56 -29.66 -13.10 -0.65
CA GLY A 56 -30.97 -12.61 -1.08
C GLY A 56 -31.00 -12.25 -2.57
N ALA A 57 -29.98 -11.56 -3.06
CA ALA A 57 -29.84 -11.23 -4.48
C ALA A 57 -29.68 -12.50 -5.34
N TYR A 58 -28.87 -13.47 -4.89
CA TYR A 58 -28.72 -14.76 -5.59
C TYR A 58 -30.02 -15.56 -5.63
N MET A 59 -30.79 -15.61 -4.53
CA MET A 59 -32.11 -16.24 -4.50
C MET A 59 -33.11 -15.52 -5.42
N ALA A 60 -33.12 -14.20 -5.43
CA ALA A 60 -33.98 -13.41 -6.30
C ALA A 60 -33.66 -13.67 -7.78
N GLU A 61 -32.38 -13.71 -8.16
CA GLU A 61 -31.93 -14.04 -9.52
C GLU A 61 -32.33 -15.49 -9.88
N MET A 62 -32.18 -16.43 -8.94
CA MET A 62 -32.59 -17.82 -9.14
C MET A 62 -34.11 -17.94 -9.41
N MET A 63 -34.93 -17.12 -8.76
CA MET A 63 -36.38 -17.08 -9.01
C MET A 63 -36.74 -16.35 -10.32
N ALA A 64 -36.03 -15.29 -10.65
CA ALA A 64 -36.29 -14.48 -11.85
C ALA A 64 -35.80 -15.17 -13.13
N ASN A 65 -34.61 -15.78 -13.07
CA ASN A 65 -33.89 -16.35 -14.22
C ASN A 65 -33.41 -17.80 -13.95
N PRO A 66 -34.29 -18.74 -13.59
CA PRO A 66 -33.87 -20.09 -13.20
C PRO A 66 -33.13 -20.85 -14.31
N SER A 67 -33.49 -20.61 -15.59
CA SER A 67 -32.82 -21.25 -16.72
C SER A 67 -31.34 -20.87 -16.83
N LYS A 68 -30.99 -19.60 -16.60
CA LYS A 68 -29.61 -19.10 -16.66
C LYS A 68 -28.74 -19.76 -15.58
N ILE A 69 -29.26 -19.89 -14.36
CA ILE A 69 -28.56 -20.53 -13.26
C ILE A 69 -28.40 -22.03 -13.49
N ILE A 70 -29.47 -22.70 -13.95
CA ILE A 70 -29.41 -24.12 -14.32
C ILE A 70 -28.36 -24.34 -15.43
N GLU A 71 -28.35 -23.50 -16.47
CA GLU A 71 -27.35 -23.58 -17.54
C GLU A 71 -25.93 -23.43 -17.03
N GLN A 72 -25.67 -22.47 -16.12
CA GLN A 72 -24.36 -22.31 -15.47
C GLN A 72 -23.98 -23.54 -14.66
N GLN A 73 -24.90 -24.08 -13.86
CA GLN A 73 -24.66 -25.28 -13.06
C GLN A 73 -24.39 -26.52 -13.95
N VAL A 74 -25.19 -26.71 -15.00
CA VAL A 74 -24.99 -27.81 -15.95
C VAL A 74 -23.66 -27.67 -16.69
N SER A 75 -23.32 -26.45 -17.12
CA SER A 75 -22.01 -26.17 -17.75
C SER A 75 -20.85 -26.46 -16.81
N TYR A 76 -20.93 -26.02 -15.55
CA TYR A 76 -19.92 -26.31 -14.53
C TYR A 76 -19.74 -27.82 -14.32
N TRP A 77 -20.83 -28.56 -14.07
CA TRP A 77 -20.79 -30.00 -13.88
C TRP A 77 -20.33 -30.74 -15.12
N GLY A 78 -20.73 -30.28 -16.32
CA GLY A 78 -20.29 -30.85 -17.59
C GLY A 78 -18.77 -30.72 -17.77
N LYS A 79 -18.22 -29.52 -17.56
CA LYS A 79 -16.77 -29.27 -17.58
C LYS A 79 -16.04 -30.12 -16.53
N THR A 80 -16.54 -30.15 -15.30
CA THR A 80 -15.96 -30.94 -14.19
C THR A 80 -15.90 -32.42 -14.54
N LEU A 81 -16.97 -32.99 -15.11
CA LEU A 81 -17.00 -34.39 -15.51
C LEU A 81 -16.03 -34.67 -16.68
N GLN A 82 -15.98 -33.81 -17.68
CA GLN A 82 -15.02 -33.95 -18.78
C GLN A 82 -13.57 -33.95 -18.29
N HIS A 83 -13.23 -33.04 -17.39
CA HIS A 83 -11.90 -32.98 -16.80
C HIS A 83 -11.57 -34.19 -15.92
N PHE A 84 -12.56 -34.70 -15.17
CA PHE A 84 -12.39 -35.91 -14.37
C PHE A 84 -12.10 -37.13 -15.26
N VAL A 85 -12.86 -37.31 -16.34
CA VAL A 85 -12.65 -38.42 -17.30
C VAL A 85 -11.27 -38.27 -17.97
N ALA A 86 -10.94 -37.08 -18.44
CA ALA A 86 -9.64 -36.79 -19.06
C ALA A 86 -8.47 -37.02 -18.10
N ALA A 87 -8.60 -36.67 -16.81
CA ALA A 87 -7.59 -36.95 -15.79
C ALA A 87 -7.44 -38.47 -15.56
N GLN A 88 -8.54 -39.24 -15.53
CA GLN A 88 -8.47 -40.71 -15.43
C GLN A 88 -7.80 -41.34 -16.66
N GLU A 89 -8.13 -40.90 -17.86
CA GLU A 89 -7.50 -41.39 -19.11
C GLU A 89 -5.99 -41.04 -19.13
N SER A 90 -5.63 -39.84 -18.68
CA SER A 90 -4.23 -39.41 -18.54
C SER A 90 -3.44 -40.29 -17.57
N LEU A 91 -4.04 -40.57 -16.39
CA LEU A 91 -3.44 -41.50 -15.41
C LEU A 91 -3.30 -42.92 -15.95
N ALA A 92 -4.29 -43.42 -16.69
CA ALA A 92 -4.29 -44.78 -17.22
C ALA A 92 -3.34 -44.96 -18.43
N SER A 93 -3.24 -43.92 -19.28
CA SER A 93 -2.46 -43.99 -20.54
C SER A 93 -1.05 -43.40 -20.42
N GLY A 94 -0.77 -42.65 -19.34
CA GLY A 94 0.49 -41.90 -19.20
C GLY A 94 0.63 -40.73 -20.20
N LYS A 95 -0.44 -40.40 -20.92
CA LYS A 95 -0.49 -39.26 -21.83
C LYS A 95 -1.15 -38.06 -21.16
N LEU A 96 -0.49 -36.91 -21.29
CA LEU A 96 -0.98 -35.65 -20.73
C LEU A 96 -2.22 -35.16 -21.49
N VAL A 97 -3.18 -34.62 -20.75
CA VAL A 97 -4.29 -33.85 -21.32
C VAL A 97 -3.73 -32.50 -21.78
N PRO A 98 -4.10 -32.01 -22.97
CA PRO A 98 -3.75 -30.66 -23.40
C PRO A 98 -4.28 -29.65 -22.37
N ASP A 99 -3.39 -28.77 -21.90
CA ASP A 99 -3.76 -27.65 -21.02
C ASP A 99 -4.63 -26.68 -21.83
N GLU A 100 -5.82 -26.35 -21.37
CA GLU A 100 -6.48 -25.15 -21.86
C GLU A 100 -5.57 -23.99 -21.46
N GLU A 101 -5.20 -23.12 -22.42
CA GLU A 101 -4.31 -21.99 -22.20
C GLU A 101 -4.80 -21.16 -20.99
N THR A 102 -4.31 -21.51 -19.82
CA THR A 102 -4.45 -20.66 -18.65
C THR A 102 -3.49 -19.52 -18.83
N GLY A 103 -4.00 -18.31 -19.05
CA GLY A 103 -3.20 -17.11 -19.26
C GLY A 103 -1.97 -17.01 -18.33
N ASP A 104 -1.27 -15.92 -18.34
CA ASP A 104 0.02 -15.70 -17.67
C ASP A 104 -0.08 -15.64 -16.11
N ASP A 105 -0.88 -16.54 -15.50
CA ASP A 105 -1.04 -16.62 -14.04
C ASP A 105 0.26 -17.10 -13.39
N ARG A 106 0.92 -16.16 -12.72
CA ARG A 106 2.23 -16.35 -12.09
C ARG A 106 2.25 -17.42 -10.99
N ARG A 107 1.09 -17.80 -10.46
CA ARG A 107 0.95 -18.84 -9.43
C ARG A 107 1.26 -20.24 -9.97
N PHE A 108 1.01 -20.50 -11.26
CA PHE A 108 1.11 -21.81 -11.90
C PHE A 108 2.31 -21.94 -12.83
N LYS A 109 3.48 -21.41 -12.43
CA LYS A 109 4.71 -21.44 -13.24
C LYS A 109 5.43 -22.78 -13.23
N ASN A 110 5.30 -23.58 -12.16
CA ASN A 110 5.94 -24.88 -12.06
C ASN A 110 5.45 -25.81 -13.18
N GLU A 111 6.39 -26.49 -13.86
CA GLU A 111 6.05 -27.38 -14.97
C GLU A 111 5.13 -28.54 -14.56
N MET A 112 5.14 -28.95 -13.29
CA MET A 112 4.24 -30.01 -12.80
C MET A 112 2.76 -29.64 -12.93
N TRP A 113 2.41 -28.35 -12.93
CA TRP A 113 1.04 -27.91 -13.20
C TRP A 113 0.56 -28.30 -14.60
N LYS A 114 1.49 -28.53 -15.55
CA LYS A 114 1.21 -28.93 -16.93
C LYS A 114 1.48 -30.42 -17.16
N THR A 115 2.52 -30.97 -16.51
CA THR A 115 3.06 -32.30 -16.83
C THR A 115 2.59 -33.41 -15.90
N ASN A 116 2.10 -33.09 -14.69
CA ASN A 116 1.61 -34.06 -13.74
C ASN A 116 0.07 -34.09 -13.72
N PRO A 117 -0.57 -35.24 -13.97
CA PRO A 117 -2.03 -35.35 -14.04
C PRO A 117 -2.77 -34.89 -12.79
N TYR A 118 -2.21 -35.14 -11.60
CA TYR A 118 -2.81 -34.70 -10.32
C TYR A 118 -2.81 -33.18 -10.19
N PHE A 119 -1.66 -32.55 -10.35
CA PHE A 119 -1.55 -31.09 -10.24
C PHE A 119 -2.32 -30.39 -11.36
N ASN A 120 -2.29 -30.92 -12.57
CA ASN A 120 -3.10 -30.38 -13.67
C ASN A 120 -4.58 -30.42 -13.33
N PHE A 121 -5.09 -31.56 -12.86
CA PHE A 121 -6.48 -31.70 -12.45
C PHE A 121 -6.87 -30.71 -11.34
N VAL A 122 -6.05 -30.59 -10.28
CA VAL A 122 -6.29 -29.65 -9.17
C VAL A 122 -6.31 -28.20 -9.65
N LYS A 123 -5.38 -27.81 -10.52
CA LYS A 123 -5.34 -26.47 -11.13
C LYS A 123 -6.61 -26.19 -11.94
N GLN A 124 -7.00 -27.11 -12.83
CA GLN A 124 -8.19 -26.95 -13.68
C GLN A 124 -9.48 -26.86 -12.86
N GLN A 125 -9.64 -27.69 -11.81
CA GLN A 125 -10.78 -27.59 -10.90
C GLN A 125 -10.84 -26.24 -10.19
N TYR A 126 -9.70 -25.73 -9.73
CA TYR A 126 -9.62 -24.40 -9.12
C TYR A 126 -10.03 -23.29 -10.10
N LEU A 127 -9.50 -23.29 -11.32
CA LEU A 127 -9.80 -22.27 -12.33
C LEU A 127 -11.27 -22.27 -12.73
N MET A 128 -11.87 -23.46 -12.92
CA MET A 128 -13.29 -23.58 -13.23
C MET A 128 -14.17 -23.11 -12.07
N SER A 129 -13.79 -23.44 -10.82
CA SER A 129 -14.53 -23.00 -9.62
C SER A 129 -14.43 -21.50 -9.45
N SER A 130 -13.25 -20.90 -9.71
CA SER A 130 -13.01 -19.46 -9.68
C SER A 130 -13.88 -18.75 -10.72
N GLU A 131 -13.88 -19.22 -11.97
CA GLU A 131 -14.72 -18.69 -13.04
C GLU A 131 -16.23 -18.77 -12.68
N ALA A 132 -16.65 -19.88 -12.08
CA ALA A 132 -18.04 -20.07 -11.67
C ALA A 132 -18.46 -19.09 -10.55
N ILE A 133 -17.59 -18.85 -9.57
CA ILE A 133 -17.82 -17.87 -8.48
C ILE A 133 -17.89 -16.45 -9.06
N GLU A 134 -16.91 -16.06 -9.90
CA GLU A 134 -16.87 -14.74 -10.51
C GLU A 134 -18.13 -14.47 -11.34
N LYS A 135 -18.50 -15.41 -12.20
CA LYS A 135 -19.75 -15.30 -12.99
C LYS A 135 -21.01 -15.24 -12.14
N ALA A 136 -21.06 -16.01 -11.05
CA ALA A 136 -22.21 -15.98 -10.13
C ALA A 136 -22.37 -14.60 -9.51
N VAL A 137 -21.25 -13.98 -9.08
CA VAL A 137 -21.25 -12.67 -8.44
C VAL A 137 -21.50 -11.53 -9.44
N GLU A 138 -20.92 -11.59 -10.65
CA GLU A 138 -21.15 -10.60 -11.72
C GLU A 138 -22.62 -10.54 -12.16
N ASN A 139 -23.30 -11.67 -12.12
CA ASN A 139 -24.71 -11.80 -12.53
C ASN A 139 -25.71 -11.44 -11.41
N LEU A 140 -25.26 -11.06 -10.20
CA LEU A 140 -26.17 -10.64 -9.14
C LEU A 140 -26.84 -9.31 -9.50
N GLU A 141 -28.14 -9.35 -9.75
CA GLU A 141 -28.98 -8.17 -9.94
C GLU A 141 -29.61 -7.74 -8.60
N GLY A 142 -30.00 -6.47 -8.48
CA GLY A 142 -30.69 -5.95 -7.29
C GLY A 142 -29.77 -5.55 -6.12
N LEU A 143 -28.45 -5.62 -6.29
CA LEU A 143 -27.49 -5.04 -5.35
C LEU A 143 -27.21 -3.58 -5.73
N GLU A 144 -27.12 -2.72 -4.73
CA GLU A 144 -26.57 -1.37 -4.91
C GLU A 144 -25.10 -1.45 -5.36
N ASP A 145 -24.60 -0.46 -6.07
CA ASP A 145 -23.26 -0.50 -6.68
C ASP A 145 -22.14 -0.71 -5.65
N HIS A 146 -22.28 -0.12 -4.46
CA HIS A 146 -21.29 -0.30 -3.38
C HIS A 146 -21.31 -1.74 -2.82
N ASP A 147 -22.49 -2.33 -2.57
CA ASP A 147 -22.62 -3.71 -2.12
C ASP A 147 -22.07 -4.69 -3.16
N ARG A 148 -22.32 -4.42 -4.45
CA ARG A 148 -21.76 -5.21 -5.57
C ARG A 148 -20.23 -5.18 -5.58
N LYS A 149 -19.62 -3.99 -5.42
CA LYS A 149 -18.16 -3.85 -5.31
C LYS A 149 -17.60 -4.66 -4.13
N ARG A 150 -18.26 -4.62 -2.97
CA ARG A 150 -17.87 -5.41 -1.77
C ARG A 150 -17.98 -6.91 -2.02
N VAL A 151 -19.10 -7.38 -2.54
CA VAL A 151 -19.30 -8.82 -2.83
C VAL A 151 -18.26 -9.32 -3.82
N ASN A 152 -17.99 -8.57 -4.89
CA ASN A 152 -16.94 -8.90 -5.87
C ASN A 152 -15.55 -8.96 -5.22
N PHE A 153 -15.21 -8.00 -4.37
CA PHE A 153 -13.92 -7.97 -3.67
C PHE A 153 -13.74 -9.19 -2.77
N PHE A 154 -14.72 -9.47 -1.89
CA PHE A 154 -14.62 -10.59 -0.97
C PHE A 154 -14.71 -11.95 -1.69
N ALA A 155 -15.47 -12.07 -2.77
CA ALA A 155 -15.46 -13.28 -3.59
C ALA A 155 -14.06 -13.55 -4.17
N ARG A 156 -13.38 -12.52 -4.70
CA ARG A 156 -11.98 -12.64 -5.15
C ARG A 156 -11.04 -13.03 -4.01
N GLN A 157 -11.22 -12.46 -2.80
CA GLN A 157 -10.41 -12.85 -1.64
C GLN A 157 -10.61 -14.33 -1.29
N ILE A 158 -11.82 -14.86 -1.38
CA ILE A 158 -12.11 -16.29 -1.17
C ILE A 158 -11.45 -17.13 -2.26
N VAL A 159 -11.57 -16.73 -3.52
CA VAL A 159 -10.92 -17.41 -4.65
C VAL A 159 -9.40 -17.46 -4.45
N ASP A 160 -8.78 -16.33 -4.11
CA ASP A 160 -7.34 -16.26 -3.88
C ASP A 160 -6.90 -17.12 -2.68
N LEU A 161 -7.67 -17.12 -1.59
CA LEU A 161 -7.41 -17.97 -0.42
C LEU A 161 -7.44 -19.46 -0.78
N MET A 162 -8.38 -19.86 -1.63
CA MET A 162 -8.58 -21.27 -2.03
C MET A 162 -7.63 -21.73 -3.14
N ALA A 163 -6.70 -20.88 -3.59
CA ALA A 163 -5.73 -21.26 -4.61
C ALA A 163 -4.91 -22.49 -4.15
N PRO A 164 -4.78 -23.53 -4.98
CA PRO A 164 -4.08 -24.76 -4.58
C PRO A 164 -2.61 -24.54 -4.26
N THR A 165 -2.01 -23.46 -4.72
CA THR A 165 -0.66 -23.05 -4.34
C THR A 165 -0.52 -22.69 -2.86
N ASN A 166 -1.62 -22.35 -2.18
CA ASN A 166 -1.63 -21.96 -0.77
C ASN A 166 -1.62 -23.15 0.20
N PHE A 167 -1.68 -24.37 -0.30
CA PHE A 167 -1.75 -25.58 0.54
C PHE A 167 -0.57 -26.52 0.23
N LEU A 168 0.13 -26.96 1.27
CA LEU A 168 1.31 -27.82 1.13
C LEU A 168 1.06 -29.06 0.26
N ALA A 169 -0.06 -29.74 0.46
CA ALA A 169 -0.40 -30.97 -0.24
C ALA A 169 -0.66 -30.79 -1.74
N THR A 170 -0.98 -29.60 -2.18
CA THR A 170 -1.31 -29.27 -3.57
C THR A 170 -0.32 -28.30 -4.22
N ASN A 171 0.74 -27.88 -3.51
CA ASN A 171 1.77 -27.02 -4.04
C ASN A 171 2.98 -27.83 -4.52
N PRO A 172 3.23 -27.95 -5.83
CA PRO A 172 4.35 -28.75 -6.35
C PRO A 172 5.71 -28.20 -5.95
N ASP A 173 5.89 -26.87 -5.91
CA ASP A 173 7.16 -26.26 -5.50
C ASP A 173 7.52 -26.64 -4.07
N ALA A 174 6.52 -26.61 -3.16
CA ALA A 174 6.71 -26.96 -1.75
C ALA A 174 7.02 -28.45 -1.57
N LEU A 175 6.33 -29.33 -2.30
CA LEU A 175 6.57 -30.77 -2.23
C LEU A 175 7.93 -31.16 -2.83
N GLU A 176 8.31 -30.59 -3.98
CA GLU A 176 9.64 -30.79 -4.58
C GLU A 176 10.75 -30.32 -3.63
N LYS A 177 10.59 -29.12 -3.04
CA LYS A 177 11.57 -28.57 -2.08
C LYS A 177 11.67 -29.45 -0.84
N ALA A 178 10.56 -29.88 -0.27
CA ALA A 178 10.54 -30.76 0.90
C ALA A 178 11.23 -32.10 0.61
N ALA A 179 10.97 -32.70 -0.56
CA ALA A 179 11.63 -33.92 -0.98
C ALA A 179 13.16 -33.72 -1.17
N ALA A 180 13.55 -32.64 -1.85
CA ALA A 180 14.96 -32.33 -2.12
C ALA A 180 15.77 -32.01 -0.84
N THR A 181 15.12 -31.47 0.20
CA THR A 181 15.74 -31.07 1.48
C THR A 181 15.49 -32.10 2.60
N GLN A 182 14.91 -33.26 2.30
CA GLN A 182 14.57 -34.29 3.30
C GLN A 182 13.70 -33.72 4.44
N GLY A 183 12.78 -32.81 4.11
CA GLY A 183 11.87 -32.20 5.05
C GLY A 183 12.43 -30.96 5.77
N GLN A 184 13.72 -30.61 5.61
CA GLN A 184 14.32 -29.46 6.29
C GLN A 184 13.58 -28.14 5.93
N SER A 185 13.19 -27.95 4.68
CA SER A 185 12.42 -26.75 4.30
C SER A 185 11.11 -26.57 5.07
N LEU A 186 10.48 -27.66 5.50
CA LEU A 186 9.26 -27.61 6.32
C LEU A 186 9.55 -27.20 7.76
N VAL A 187 10.70 -27.64 8.30
CA VAL A 187 11.18 -27.21 9.62
C VAL A 187 11.47 -25.72 9.62
N ASP A 188 12.27 -25.26 8.64
CA ASP A 188 12.63 -23.85 8.47
C ASP A 188 11.36 -22.99 8.27
N GLY A 189 10.41 -23.49 7.49
CA GLY A 189 9.12 -22.84 7.25
C GLY A 189 8.27 -22.70 8.52
N LEU A 190 8.22 -23.75 9.33
CA LEU A 190 7.50 -23.71 10.60
C LEU A 190 8.22 -22.80 11.62
N GLU A 191 9.55 -22.74 11.63
CA GLU A 191 10.30 -21.77 12.44
C GLU A 191 9.98 -20.33 12.04
N ASN A 192 9.90 -20.04 10.73
CA ASN A 192 9.51 -18.74 10.23
C ASN A 192 8.08 -18.37 10.67
N LEU A 193 7.14 -19.30 10.57
CA LEU A 193 5.77 -19.11 11.02
C LEU A 193 5.67 -18.82 12.52
N VAL A 194 6.35 -19.62 13.35
CA VAL A 194 6.37 -19.44 14.82
C VAL A 194 6.95 -18.07 15.16
N ARG A 195 8.09 -17.70 14.57
CA ARG A 195 8.70 -16.39 14.76
C ARG A 195 7.73 -15.26 14.42
N ASP A 196 7.05 -15.34 13.27
CA ASP A 196 6.16 -14.27 12.81
C ASP A 196 4.90 -14.16 13.70
N VAL A 197 4.35 -15.27 14.17
CA VAL A 197 3.22 -15.29 15.11
C VAL A 197 3.62 -14.76 16.49
N GLU A 198 4.81 -15.12 17.00
CA GLU A 198 5.36 -14.60 18.26
C GLU A 198 5.60 -13.09 18.20
N ALA A 199 6.21 -12.60 17.10
CA ALA A 199 6.51 -11.19 16.91
C ALA A 199 5.25 -10.31 16.80
N ASN A 200 4.10 -10.90 16.46
CA ASN A 200 2.83 -10.19 16.26
C ASN A 200 1.77 -10.57 17.33
N SER A 201 2.17 -10.96 18.52
CA SER A 201 1.29 -11.25 19.67
C SER A 201 0.16 -12.25 19.32
N GLY A 202 0.48 -13.29 18.55
CA GLY A 202 -0.44 -14.33 18.12
C GLY A 202 -1.18 -14.04 16.81
N ALA A 203 -1.06 -12.85 16.23
CA ALA A 203 -1.59 -12.54 14.91
C ALA A 203 -0.65 -13.03 13.79
N LEU A 204 -1.20 -13.55 12.70
CA LEU A 204 -0.41 -13.93 11.53
C LEU A 204 -0.14 -12.70 10.65
N SER A 205 1.11 -12.28 10.63
CA SER A 205 1.63 -11.25 9.72
C SER A 205 2.97 -11.72 9.16
N VAL A 206 3.01 -11.95 7.85
CA VAL A 206 4.22 -12.48 7.19
C VAL A 206 5.31 -11.43 7.18
N THR A 207 6.52 -11.80 7.59
CA THR A 207 7.70 -10.95 7.48
C THR A 207 8.11 -10.83 6.00
N LEU A 208 7.91 -9.63 5.42
CA LEU A 208 8.10 -9.38 3.99
C LEU A 208 9.54 -9.10 3.60
N SER A 209 10.36 -8.64 4.53
CA SER A 209 11.77 -8.31 4.30
C SER A 209 12.60 -8.67 5.52
N ASP A 210 13.86 -9.02 5.29
CA ASP A 210 14.83 -9.26 6.36
C ASP A 210 14.92 -8.02 7.28
N PRO A 211 14.54 -8.14 8.57
CA PRO A 211 14.53 -7.02 9.51
C PRO A 211 15.93 -6.51 9.84
N ASP A 212 16.96 -7.33 9.67
CA ASP A 212 18.34 -7.02 10.01
C ASP A 212 19.15 -6.49 8.81
N ALA A 213 18.58 -6.54 7.60
CA ALA A 213 19.25 -6.07 6.39
C ALA A 213 19.35 -4.54 6.27
N PHE A 214 18.51 -3.81 7.02
CA PHE A 214 18.41 -2.36 6.90
C PHE A 214 18.44 -1.65 8.24
N GLU A 215 19.16 -0.52 8.25
CA GLU A 215 19.23 0.42 9.36
C GLU A 215 18.90 1.83 8.87
N VAL A 216 17.84 2.43 9.45
CA VAL A 216 17.40 3.79 9.13
C VAL A 216 18.44 4.81 9.58
N GLY A 217 19.05 5.53 8.64
CA GLY A 217 20.20 6.40 8.84
C GLY A 217 21.55 5.71 8.70
N GLY A 218 21.58 4.38 8.57
CA GLY A 218 22.79 3.59 8.31
C GLY A 218 22.98 3.26 6.84
N ASN A 219 22.07 2.47 6.26
CA ASN A 219 22.12 2.06 4.85
C ASN A 219 20.84 2.39 4.04
N ILE A 220 19.80 2.92 4.69
CA ILE A 220 18.64 3.57 4.09
C ILE A 220 18.37 4.90 4.79
N ALA A 221 17.68 5.83 4.13
CA ALA A 221 17.47 7.20 4.61
C ALA A 221 18.80 7.91 4.90
N THR A 222 19.74 7.86 3.96
CA THR A 222 21.13 8.29 4.15
C THR A 222 21.46 9.62 3.49
N SER A 223 20.49 10.35 2.92
CA SER A 223 20.71 11.67 2.37
C SER A 223 21.15 12.64 3.47
N GLU A 224 22.26 13.34 3.24
CA GLU A 224 22.84 14.27 4.21
C GLU A 224 21.90 15.44 4.50
N GLY A 225 21.70 15.73 5.78
CA GLY A 225 20.84 16.80 6.25
C GLY A 225 20.82 16.86 7.75
N SER A 226 20.00 17.74 8.30
CA SER A 226 19.86 17.93 9.74
C SER A 226 18.43 18.27 10.13
N VAL A 227 18.02 17.83 11.32
CA VAL A 227 16.81 18.30 11.98
C VAL A 227 17.08 19.73 12.45
N VAL A 228 16.27 20.67 11.98
CA VAL A 228 16.43 22.12 12.24
C VAL A 228 15.29 22.71 13.08
N PHE A 229 14.21 21.91 13.27
CA PHE A 229 13.11 22.24 14.16
C PHE A 229 12.44 20.95 14.65
N GLN A 230 11.88 20.99 15.84
CA GLN A 230 11.13 19.90 16.43
C GLN A 230 10.01 20.42 17.32
N ASN A 231 8.84 19.79 17.23
CA ASN A 231 7.76 19.88 18.21
C ASN A 231 7.20 18.49 18.50
N ARG A 232 6.11 18.38 19.28
CA ARG A 232 5.52 17.06 19.59
C ARG A 232 4.98 16.31 18.36
N MET A 233 4.66 17.02 17.27
CA MET A 233 4.03 16.45 16.07
C MET A 233 5.05 15.95 15.04
N PHE A 234 6.18 16.65 14.90
CA PHE A 234 7.15 16.34 13.86
C PHE A 234 8.55 16.88 14.13
N GLN A 235 9.51 16.32 13.42
CA GLN A 235 10.83 16.89 13.17
C GLN A 235 10.88 17.45 11.76
N LEU A 236 11.45 18.67 11.58
CA LEU A 236 11.69 19.26 10.28
C LEU A 236 13.14 19.02 9.86
N ILE A 237 13.33 18.27 8.79
CA ILE A 237 14.66 17.95 8.26
C ILE A 237 14.94 18.89 7.09
N GLN A 238 16.07 19.60 7.13
CA GLN A 238 16.63 20.34 5.99
C GLN A 238 17.80 19.56 5.42
N TYR A 239 17.78 19.28 4.12
CA TYR A 239 18.84 18.53 3.46
C TYR A 239 19.98 19.46 3.02
N ALA A 240 21.22 18.96 3.14
CA ALA A 240 22.42 19.69 2.77
C ALA A 240 22.49 19.91 1.25
N PRO A 241 22.82 21.10 0.77
CA PRO A 241 22.88 21.38 -0.66
C PRO A 241 23.99 20.57 -1.34
N LYS A 242 23.78 20.20 -2.60
CA LYS A 242 24.77 19.52 -3.46
C LYS A 242 25.22 20.38 -4.64
N THR A 243 24.76 21.64 -4.67
CA THR A 243 25.10 22.63 -5.69
C THR A 243 25.54 23.95 -5.03
N GLU A 244 26.35 24.75 -5.68
CA GLU A 244 26.81 26.07 -5.17
C GLU A 244 25.67 27.10 -5.09
N THR A 245 24.69 26.97 -5.99
CA THR A 245 23.48 27.79 -6.02
C THR A 245 22.23 26.91 -5.99
N VAL A 246 21.18 27.47 -5.43
CA VAL A 246 19.87 26.81 -5.33
C VAL A 246 18.76 27.74 -5.77
N TYR A 247 17.60 27.19 -6.12
CA TYR A 247 16.42 28.03 -6.35
C TYR A 247 16.02 28.78 -5.09
N LYS A 248 15.58 30.03 -5.27
CA LYS A 248 15.23 30.96 -4.19
C LYS A 248 14.09 30.42 -3.32
N THR A 249 13.00 29.92 -3.94
CA THR A 249 11.83 29.40 -3.26
C THR A 249 12.11 27.97 -2.79
N PRO A 250 12.14 27.68 -1.48
CA PRO A 250 12.40 26.34 -0.96
C PRO A 250 11.22 25.42 -1.20
N LEU A 251 11.46 24.13 -1.11
CA LEU A 251 10.47 23.07 -1.21
C LEU A 251 10.30 22.38 0.16
N ILE A 252 9.06 22.25 0.62
CA ILE A 252 8.71 21.38 1.75
C ILE A 252 7.93 20.16 1.27
N ILE A 253 8.25 18.99 1.81
CA ILE A 253 7.55 17.73 1.56
C ILE A 253 6.81 17.31 2.81
N PHE A 254 5.50 17.11 2.68
CA PHE A 254 4.64 16.48 3.66
C PHE A 254 4.37 15.03 3.25
N PRO A 255 5.12 14.06 3.81
CA PRO A 255 4.88 12.65 3.54
C PRO A 255 3.64 12.15 4.29
N PRO A 256 3.05 11.02 3.89
CA PRO A 256 1.97 10.43 4.64
C PRO A 256 2.44 10.04 6.06
N TRP A 257 1.54 10.21 7.05
CA TRP A 257 1.79 9.80 8.44
C TRP A 257 1.29 8.38 8.75
N ILE A 258 0.72 7.68 7.77
CA ILE A 258 0.38 6.25 7.86
C ILE A 258 1.64 5.40 7.79
N ASN A 259 2.71 5.94 7.20
CA ASN A 259 4.01 5.31 7.08
C ASN A 259 5.11 6.39 7.15
N LYS A 260 6.36 6.00 7.10
CA LYS A 260 7.51 6.87 7.34
C LYS A 260 8.02 7.55 6.06
N PHE A 261 8.54 8.75 6.20
CA PHE A 261 8.95 9.63 5.09
C PHE A 261 10.03 9.03 4.18
N TYR A 262 10.83 8.10 4.68
CA TYR A 262 12.00 7.60 3.97
C TYR A 262 11.69 6.71 2.76
N ILE A 263 10.42 6.47 2.45
CA ILE A 263 10.03 5.99 1.12
C ILE A 263 10.61 6.87 0.01
N LEU A 264 10.76 8.18 0.26
CA LEU A 264 11.33 9.13 -0.67
C LEU A 264 12.87 9.23 -0.58
N ASP A 265 13.49 8.45 0.34
CA ASP A 265 14.93 8.36 0.58
C ASP A 265 15.38 6.93 0.94
N LEU A 266 14.95 5.93 0.18
CA LEU A 266 15.28 4.52 0.45
C LEU A 266 16.80 4.29 0.34
N LYS A 267 17.31 4.26 -0.87
CA LYS A 267 18.74 4.12 -1.17
C LYS A 267 19.17 5.27 -2.08
N PRO A 268 20.46 5.62 -2.15
CA PRO A 268 20.94 6.76 -2.96
C PRO A 268 20.45 6.75 -4.41
N GLN A 269 20.32 5.57 -5.02
CA GLN A 269 19.81 5.41 -6.39
C GLN A 269 18.29 5.47 -6.53
N ASN A 270 17.54 5.43 -5.41
CA ASN A 270 16.07 5.46 -5.36
C ASN A 270 15.55 6.68 -4.59
N SER A 271 16.41 7.64 -4.23
CA SER A 271 16.05 8.80 -3.42
C SER A 271 15.57 9.95 -4.30
N LEU A 272 14.28 10.29 -4.18
CA LEU A 272 13.74 11.53 -4.75
C LEU A 272 14.31 12.76 -4.04
N ILE A 273 14.52 12.67 -2.72
CA ILE A 273 15.08 13.75 -1.90
C ILE A 273 16.49 14.09 -2.39
N LYS A 274 17.37 13.09 -2.47
CA LYS A 274 18.73 13.28 -2.98
C LYS A 274 18.73 13.86 -4.38
N TRP A 275 17.93 13.28 -5.27
CA TRP A 275 17.84 13.76 -6.64
C TRP A 275 17.36 15.23 -6.70
N ALA A 276 16.34 15.61 -5.92
CA ALA A 276 15.85 16.99 -5.90
C ALA A 276 16.91 17.98 -5.39
N VAL A 277 17.66 17.62 -4.36
CA VAL A 277 18.79 18.43 -3.86
C VAL A 277 19.87 18.58 -4.92
N GLU A 278 20.19 17.52 -5.68
CA GLU A 278 21.15 17.56 -6.81
C GLU A 278 20.66 18.43 -7.98
N GLN A 279 19.34 18.73 -8.05
CA GLN A 279 18.79 19.69 -9.03
C GLN A 279 18.82 21.15 -8.53
N GLY A 280 19.47 21.44 -7.42
CA GLY A 280 19.56 22.78 -6.85
C GLY A 280 18.28 23.24 -6.13
N ILE A 281 17.50 22.31 -5.58
CA ILE A 281 16.32 22.62 -4.78
C ILE A 281 16.70 22.55 -3.30
N THR A 282 16.37 23.59 -2.52
CA THR A 282 16.46 23.54 -1.06
C THR A 282 15.27 22.71 -0.56
N VAL A 283 15.53 21.51 -0.04
CA VAL A 283 14.49 20.55 0.36
C VAL A 283 14.36 20.47 1.86
N PHE A 284 13.13 20.60 2.36
CA PHE A 284 12.71 20.29 3.71
C PHE A 284 11.74 19.12 3.70
N VAL A 285 11.82 18.27 4.72
CA VAL A 285 10.89 17.13 4.88
C VAL A 285 10.37 17.10 6.30
N VAL A 286 9.07 16.88 6.43
CA VAL A 286 8.41 16.64 7.72
C VAL A 286 8.56 15.16 8.09
N SER A 287 9.17 14.87 9.22
CA SER A 287 9.23 13.53 9.81
C SER A 287 8.24 13.46 10.96
N TRP A 288 7.07 12.85 10.72
CA TRP A 288 5.99 12.78 11.70
C TRP A 288 6.35 11.91 12.91
N VAL A 289 5.79 12.28 14.06
CA VAL A 289 5.81 11.42 15.25
C VAL A 289 5.02 10.13 14.97
N ASN A 290 5.42 9.04 15.60
CA ASN A 290 4.61 7.82 15.65
C ASN A 290 3.72 7.90 16.90
N PRO A 291 2.39 8.13 16.79
CA PRO A 291 1.54 8.41 17.92
C PRO A 291 1.29 7.17 18.79
N ASP A 292 1.17 7.40 20.08
CA ASP A 292 0.69 6.45 21.09
C ASP A 292 -0.60 6.98 21.75
N ALA A 293 -1.06 6.36 22.83
CA ALA A 293 -2.29 6.75 23.53
C ALA A 293 -2.30 8.20 24.03
N SER A 294 -1.13 8.84 24.24
CA SER A 294 -1.07 10.25 24.64
C SER A 294 -1.51 11.23 23.54
N TYR A 295 -1.63 10.73 22.31
CA TYR A 295 -2.11 11.46 21.13
C TYR A 295 -3.60 11.22 20.82
N ALA A 296 -4.36 10.59 21.72
CA ALA A 296 -5.76 10.20 21.46
C ALA A 296 -6.63 11.37 20.96
N ASP A 297 -6.42 12.56 21.48
CA ASP A 297 -7.19 13.78 21.16
C ASP A 297 -6.60 14.59 19.99
N VAL A 298 -5.53 14.11 19.35
CA VAL A 298 -4.91 14.78 18.20
C VAL A 298 -5.75 14.51 16.95
N GLY A 299 -6.36 15.55 16.40
CA GLY A 299 -7.21 15.47 15.20
C GLY A 299 -6.63 16.23 14.00
N LEU A 300 -7.44 16.39 12.96
CA LEU A 300 -7.07 17.11 11.73
C LEU A 300 -6.70 18.59 12.02
N ASP A 301 -7.36 19.24 12.99
CA ASP A 301 -7.06 20.59 13.43
C ASP A 301 -5.65 20.74 14.02
N THR A 302 -5.20 19.74 14.76
CA THR A 302 -3.85 19.72 15.33
C THR A 302 -2.79 19.46 14.25
N TYR A 303 -3.04 18.52 13.33
CA TYR A 303 -2.18 18.33 12.14
C TYR A 303 -2.10 19.60 11.29
N MET A 304 -3.23 20.34 11.19
CA MET A 304 -3.25 21.63 10.49
C MET A 304 -2.35 22.66 11.17
N THR A 305 -2.58 22.90 12.47
CA THR A 305 -1.95 24.03 13.20
C THR A 305 -0.52 23.72 13.64
N GLU A 306 -0.32 22.62 14.38
CA GLU A 306 0.99 22.24 14.91
C GLU A 306 1.86 21.50 13.86
N GLY A 307 1.24 20.94 12.81
CA GLY A 307 1.92 20.26 11.71
C GLY A 307 2.15 21.21 10.52
N PHE A 308 1.18 21.29 9.61
CA PHE A 308 1.35 21.95 8.31
C PHE A 308 1.68 23.43 8.41
N MET A 309 0.87 24.22 9.13
CA MET A 309 1.08 25.67 9.23
C MET A 309 2.39 25.99 9.95
N THR A 310 2.67 25.30 11.05
CA THR A 310 3.95 25.45 11.77
C THR A 310 5.13 25.11 10.87
N ALA A 311 5.10 23.99 10.13
CA ALA A 311 6.20 23.60 9.25
C ALA A 311 6.44 24.63 8.12
N ILE A 312 5.38 25.16 7.51
CA ILE A 312 5.45 26.24 6.50
C ILE A 312 6.11 27.49 7.09
N ASP A 313 5.70 27.91 8.28
CA ASP A 313 6.26 29.09 8.93
C ASP A 313 7.72 28.89 9.32
N GLN A 314 8.11 27.72 9.80
CA GLN A 314 9.52 27.41 10.11
C GLN A 314 10.40 27.45 8.84
N VAL A 315 9.96 26.87 7.73
CA VAL A 315 10.71 26.93 6.46
C VAL A 315 10.89 28.37 5.99
N LYS A 316 9.84 29.20 6.09
CA LYS A 316 9.92 30.62 5.76
C LYS A 316 10.91 31.36 6.68
N ALA A 317 10.87 31.09 7.98
CA ALA A 317 11.75 31.72 8.95
C ALA A 317 13.22 31.35 8.71
N ILE A 318 13.53 30.04 8.53
CA ILE A 318 14.88 29.53 8.30
C ILE A 318 15.47 30.09 6.98
N THR A 319 14.67 30.16 5.93
CA THR A 319 15.17 30.58 4.61
C THR A 319 15.10 32.08 4.37
N GLY A 320 14.36 32.83 5.19
CA GLY A 320 14.08 34.24 4.98
C GLY A 320 13.12 34.50 3.81
N GLU A 321 12.51 33.45 3.23
CA GLU A 321 11.64 33.59 2.08
C GLU A 321 10.17 33.76 2.52
N LYS A 322 9.43 34.55 1.74
CA LYS A 322 8.00 34.78 2.02
C LYS A 322 7.10 33.67 1.53
N GLN A 323 7.58 32.90 0.58
CA GLN A 323 6.83 31.83 -0.08
C GLN A 323 7.66 30.56 -0.19
N ILE A 324 6.96 29.44 -0.18
CA ILE A 324 7.52 28.09 -0.35
C ILE A 324 6.78 27.35 -1.46
N ASN A 325 7.37 26.30 -2.00
CA ASN A 325 6.68 25.27 -2.76
C ASN A 325 6.41 24.06 -1.84
N ALA A 326 5.30 23.38 -2.02
CA ALA A 326 4.91 22.26 -1.16
C ALA A 326 4.63 20.99 -1.96
N ILE A 327 4.97 19.84 -1.39
CA ILE A 327 4.51 18.52 -1.84
C ILE A 327 3.65 17.91 -0.74
N GLY A 328 2.48 17.38 -1.11
CA GLY A 328 1.67 16.51 -0.26
C GLY A 328 1.57 15.12 -0.88
N TYR A 329 1.93 14.09 -0.12
CA TYR A 329 1.89 12.71 -0.60
C TYR A 329 0.74 11.94 0.08
N CYS A 330 -0.14 11.34 -0.73
CA CYS A 330 -1.27 10.51 -0.28
C CYS A 330 -2.18 11.27 0.71
N ILE A 331 -2.41 10.78 1.91
CA ILE A 331 -3.21 11.42 2.96
C ILE A 331 -2.70 12.83 3.31
N ALA A 332 -1.39 13.05 3.29
CA ALA A 332 -0.82 14.38 3.50
C ALA A 332 -1.11 15.34 2.33
N GLY A 333 -1.36 14.81 1.13
CA GLY A 333 -1.86 15.62 0.00
C GLY A 333 -3.30 16.06 0.23
N THR A 334 -4.16 15.19 0.74
CA THR A 334 -5.54 15.56 1.15
C THR A 334 -5.49 16.66 2.21
N MET A 335 -4.61 16.52 3.22
CA MET A 335 -4.44 17.53 4.25
C MET A 335 -3.84 18.85 3.71
N LEU A 336 -2.90 18.77 2.76
CA LEU A 336 -2.38 19.96 2.09
C LEU A 336 -3.49 20.70 1.30
N SER A 337 -4.44 19.97 0.71
CA SER A 337 -5.61 20.55 0.05
C SER A 337 -6.49 21.33 1.05
N ILE A 338 -6.71 20.76 2.23
CA ILE A 338 -7.41 21.43 3.34
C ILE A 338 -6.64 22.69 3.76
N ALA A 339 -5.31 22.58 3.93
CA ALA A 339 -4.46 23.71 4.29
C ALA A 339 -4.52 24.83 3.25
N LEU A 340 -4.43 24.52 1.96
CA LEU A 340 -4.51 25.51 0.88
C LEU A 340 -5.89 26.17 0.81
N ALA A 341 -6.98 25.43 1.01
CA ALA A 341 -8.33 26.00 1.05
C ALA A 341 -8.50 26.95 2.25
N TYR A 342 -7.99 26.56 3.43
CA TYR A 342 -7.98 27.43 4.61
C TYR A 342 -7.12 28.68 4.39
N MET A 343 -5.92 28.54 3.84
CA MET A 343 -5.04 29.66 3.49
C MET A 343 -5.71 30.62 2.49
N ALA A 344 -6.44 30.08 1.51
CA ALA A 344 -7.21 30.90 0.57
C ALA A 344 -8.27 31.76 1.29
N LYS A 345 -9.02 31.18 2.25
CA LYS A 345 -9.95 31.94 3.11
C LYS A 345 -9.26 33.04 3.91
N LYS A 346 -8.07 32.78 4.42
CA LYS A 346 -7.25 33.74 5.17
C LYS A 346 -6.45 34.69 4.27
N LYS A 347 -6.53 34.56 2.95
CA LYS A 347 -5.73 35.30 1.95
C LYS A 347 -4.22 35.14 2.15
N ASP A 348 -3.80 34.02 2.73
CA ASP A 348 -2.41 33.65 2.90
C ASP A 348 -1.85 33.07 1.59
N LYS A 349 -0.78 33.67 1.11
CA LYS A 349 -0.09 33.30 -0.15
C LYS A 349 1.29 32.67 0.12
N SER A 350 1.51 32.11 1.30
CA SER A 350 2.78 31.49 1.68
C SER A 350 3.16 30.29 0.78
N VAL A 351 2.18 29.56 0.24
CA VAL A 351 2.42 28.47 -0.72
C VAL A 351 2.29 28.99 -2.14
N LYS A 352 3.40 29.00 -2.87
CA LYS A 352 3.51 29.52 -4.24
C LYS A 352 3.03 28.49 -5.28
N SER A 353 3.33 27.22 -5.07
CA SER A 353 2.82 26.10 -5.86
C SER A 353 2.73 24.84 -5.00
N ALA A 354 1.84 23.94 -5.37
CA ALA A 354 1.68 22.66 -4.70
C ALA A 354 1.82 21.49 -5.69
N THR A 355 2.44 20.41 -5.22
CA THR A 355 2.50 19.14 -5.94
C THR A 355 1.79 18.08 -5.11
N PHE A 356 0.95 17.27 -5.75
CA PHE A 356 0.27 16.14 -5.11
C PHE A 356 0.78 14.83 -5.69
N PHE A 357 1.22 13.93 -4.82
CA PHE A 357 1.56 12.57 -5.19
C PHE A 357 0.44 11.63 -4.75
N THR A 358 -0.17 10.90 -5.70
CA THR A 358 -1.21 9.89 -5.45
C THR A 358 -2.21 10.33 -4.36
N THR A 359 -2.79 11.51 -4.55
CA THR A 359 -3.67 12.17 -3.58
C THR A 359 -5.11 12.08 -4.04
N ILE A 360 -6.01 11.77 -3.10
CA ILE A 360 -7.46 11.83 -3.29
C ILE A 360 -8.00 13.03 -2.50
N ALA A 361 -8.73 13.91 -3.17
CA ALA A 361 -9.50 15.00 -2.56
C ALA A 361 -11.01 14.84 -2.75
N ASP A 362 -11.41 13.90 -3.60
CA ASP A 362 -12.80 13.48 -3.84
C ASP A 362 -12.91 11.96 -3.68
N PHE A 363 -13.60 11.54 -2.62
CA PHE A 363 -13.81 10.13 -2.27
C PHE A 363 -15.13 9.57 -2.80
N ALA A 364 -15.78 10.21 -3.79
CA ALA A 364 -17.00 9.68 -4.39
C ALA A 364 -16.79 8.28 -5.01
N GLU A 365 -15.61 8.04 -5.60
CA GLU A 365 -15.22 6.76 -6.18
C GLU A 365 -13.83 6.33 -5.65
N PRO A 366 -13.73 5.85 -4.39
CA PRO A 366 -12.45 5.57 -3.75
C PRO A 366 -11.78 4.27 -4.25
N GLY A 367 -12.31 3.64 -5.31
CA GLY A 367 -11.79 2.39 -5.84
C GLY A 367 -11.96 1.21 -4.87
N GLU A 368 -11.00 0.29 -4.86
CA GLU A 368 -11.05 -0.89 -3.97
C GLU A 368 -10.97 -0.54 -2.48
N MET A 369 -10.36 0.61 -2.13
CA MET A 369 -10.37 1.12 -0.76
C MET A 369 -11.79 1.35 -0.21
N GLY A 370 -12.76 1.68 -1.07
CA GLY A 370 -14.15 1.89 -0.70
C GLY A 370 -14.80 0.72 0.06
N VAL A 371 -14.33 -0.50 -0.19
CA VAL A 371 -14.80 -1.71 0.49
C VAL A 371 -14.58 -1.65 2.02
N PHE A 372 -13.54 -0.93 2.47
CA PHE A 372 -13.17 -0.77 3.87
C PHE A 372 -13.67 0.55 4.47
N LEU A 373 -14.45 1.34 3.74
CA LEU A 373 -15.03 2.61 4.20
C LEU A 373 -16.50 2.47 4.60
N GLU A 374 -17.00 1.26 4.70
CA GLU A 374 -18.37 0.98 5.08
C GLU A 374 -18.63 1.20 6.58
N ARG A 375 -19.89 1.45 6.92
CA ARG A 375 -20.29 1.89 8.25
C ARG A 375 -19.92 0.88 9.33
N ASP A 376 -20.16 -0.41 9.10
CA ASP A 376 -19.86 -1.50 10.01
C ASP A 376 -18.37 -1.62 10.32
N PHE A 377 -17.53 -1.46 9.28
CA PHE A 377 -16.08 -1.47 9.43
C PHE A 377 -15.57 -0.24 10.17
N LEU A 378 -16.11 0.95 9.88
CA LEU A 378 -15.75 2.19 10.56
C LEU A 378 -16.14 2.17 12.04
N GLU A 379 -17.33 1.65 12.40
CA GLU A 379 -17.75 1.45 13.78
C GLU A 379 -16.82 0.49 14.54
N GLY A 380 -16.32 -0.55 13.85
CA GLY A 380 -15.29 -1.44 14.38
C GLY A 380 -13.97 -0.71 14.67
N ILE A 381 -13.51 0.13 13.75
CA ILE A 381 -12.31 0.96 13.94
C ILE A 381 -12.51 1.94 15.10
N GLU A 382 -13.66 2.60 15.19
CA GLU A 382 -13.97 3.53 16.28
C GLU A 382 -13.94 2.86 17.64
N THR A 383 -14.47 1.64 17.73
CA THR A 383 -14.41 0.83 18.96
C THR A 383 -12.98 0.54 19.40
N GLU A 384 -12.09 0.18 18.45
CA GLU A 384 -10.67 -0.04 18.74
C GLU A 384 -9.97 1.25 19.19
N VAL A 385 -10.25 2.34 18.48
CA VAL A 385 -9.70 3.67 18.81
C VAL A 385 -10.14 4.12 20.20
N ASP A 386 -11.42 3.95 20.56
CA ASP A 386 -11.95 4.32 21.88
C ASP A 386 -11.31 3.52 23.01
N LYS A 387 -10.97 2.26 22.74
CA LYS A 387 -10.32 1.38 23.70
C LYS A 387 -8.85 1.72 23.94
N HIS A 388 -8.12 2.11 22.87
CA HIS A 388 -6.67 2.23 22.89
C HIS A 388 -6.15 3.67 22.76
N GLY A 389 -6.98 4.65 22.36
CA GLY A 389 -6.60 6.05 22.11
C GLY A 389 -5.92 6.25 20.74
N TYR A 390 -5.66 5.18 20.00
CA TYR A 390 -5.06 5.22 18.66
C TYR A 390 -5.50 4.01 17.84
N LEU A 391 -5.42 4.14 16.51
CA LEU A 391 -5.56 3.00 15.61
C LEU A 391 -4.18 2.37 15.42
N HIS A 392 -4.05 1.12 15.84
CA HIS A 392 -2.80 0.39 15.74
C HIS A 392 -2.38 0.17 14.27
N ARG A 393 -1.09 0.32 13.97
CA ARG A 393 -0.50 0.15 12.63
C ARG A 393 -0.96 -1.12 11.89
N PHE A 394 -1.22 -2.18 12.63
CA PHE A 394 -1.64 -3.48 12.09
C PHE A 394 -2.89 -3.39 11.21
N PHE A 395 -3.86 -2.55 11.58
CA PHE A 395 -5.11 -2.42 10.81
C PHE A 395 -4.87 -1.83 9.43
N MET A 396 -4.08 -0.76 9.35
CA MET A 396 -3.76 -0.12 8.07
C MET A 396 -2.88 -1.04 7.21
N GLN A 397 -1.86 -1.65 7.80
CA GLN A 397 -0.97 -2.60 7.11
C GLN A 397 -1.76 -3.79 6.55
N ARG A 398 -2.67 -4.35 7.35
CA ARG A 398 -3.54 -5.47 6.95
C ARG A 398 -4.44 -5.06 5.78
N THR A 399 -5.12 -3.92 5.87
CA THR A 399 -5.98 -3.40 4.81
C THR A 399 -5.22 -3.27 3.48
N PHE A 400 -4.06 -2.62 3.49
CA PHE A 400 -3.23 -2.47 2.29
C PHE A 400 -2.70 -3.82 1.76
N SER A 401 -2.38 -4.76 2.65
CA SER A 401 -1.93 -6.10 2.25
C SER A 401 -3.05 -6.89 1.56
N TYR A 402 -4.29 -6.79 2.04
CA TYR A 402 -5.43 -7.48 1.41
C TYR A 402 -5.81 -6.90 0.04
N LEU A 403 -5.55 -5.63 -0.24
CA LEU A 403 -5.71 -5.07 -1.59
C LEU A 403 -4.77 -5.73 -2.61
N ARG A 404 -3.68 -6.34 -2.16
CA ARG A 404 -2.68 -7.06 -2.95
C ARG A 404 -2.34 -8.41 -2.31
N ALA A 405 -3.36 -9.18 -1.94
CA ALA A 405 -3.20 -10.39 -1.12
C ALA A 405 -2.23 -11.40 -1.73
N ASN A 406 -2.26 -11.62 -3.04
CA ASN A 406 -1.32 -12.53 -3.71
C ASN A 406 0.14 -12.09 -3.56
N ASP A 407 0.44 -10.80 -3.69
CA ASP A 407 1.80 -10.25 -3.67
C ASP A 407 2.33 -10.02 -2.24
N LEU A 408 1.47 -9.65 -1.30
CA LEU A 408 1.85 -9.22 0.04
C LEU A 408 1.48 -10.21 1.16
N VAL A 409 0.65 -11.22 0.86
CA VAL A 409 0.24 -12.23 1.84
C VAL A 409 0.60 -13.63 1.35
N TYR A 410 -0.04 -14.13 0.27
CA TYR A 410 0.07 -15.54 -0.12
C TYR A 410 1.45 -15.91 -0.67
N ALA A 411 1.99 -15.17 -1.65
CA ALA A 411 3.30 -15.50 -2.21
C ALA A 411 4.45 -15.39 -1.18
N PRO A 412 4.51 -14.38 -0.31
CA PRO A 412 5.47 -14.35 0.79
C PRO A 412 5.27 -15.51 1.79
N ALA A 413 4.02 -15.86 2.15
CA ALA A 413 3.73 -16.96 3.06
C ALA A 413 4.18 -18.31 2.48
N ILE A 414 3.92 -18.57 1.20
CA ILE A 414 4.39 -19.77 0.53
C ILE A 414 5.92 -19.87 0.60
N ARG A 415 6.62 -18.81 0.23
CA ARG A 415 8.09 -18.79 0.27
C ARG A 415 8.63 -18.98 1.67
N SER A 416 8.10 -18.24 2.63
CA SER A 416 8.58 -18.29 4.01
C SER A 416 8.17 -19.59 4.72
N TYR A 417 6.88 -19.97 4.67
CA TYR A 417 6.35 -21.03 5.53
C TYR A 417 6.32 -22.41 4.87
N MET A 418 6.28 -22.48 3.53
CA MET A 418 6.26 -23.79 2.83
C MET A 418 7.61 -24.13 2.21
N LEU A 419 8.33 -23.13 1.68
CA LEU A 419 9.66 -23.35 1.08
C LEU A 419 10.80 -23.14 2.08
N GLY A 420 10.53 -22.63 3.29
CA GLY A 420 11.55 -22.37 4.32
C GLY A 420 12.57 -21.30 3.93
N GLU A 421 12.19 -20.37 3.04
CA GLU A 421 13.07 -19.32 2.58
C GLU A 421 13.16 -18.16 3.59
N ALA A 422 14.34 -17.62 3.79
CA ALA A 422 14.53 -16.39 4.55
C ALA A 422 13.88 -15.20 3.81
N PRO A 423 13.32 -14.22 4.54
CA PRO A 423 12.82 -13.01 3.93
C PRO A 423 13.91 -12.30 3.12
N PRO A 424 13.60 -11.76 1.91
CA PRO A 424 14.60 -11.10 1.09
C PRO A 424 15.02 -9.76 1.68
N ALA A 425 16.27 -9.33 1.44
CA ALA A 425 16.73 -7.99 1.75
C ALA A 425 16.20 -6.98 0.71
N PHE A 426 14.94 -6.58 0.85
CA PHE A 426 14.28 -5.67 -0.08
C PHE A 426 13.78 -4.40 0.62
N ASP A 427 14.39 -3.26 0.30
CA ASP A 427 14.23 -1.97 0.94
C ASP A 427 12.78 -1.45 0.96
N LEU A 428 12.05 -1.59 -0.13
CA LEU A 428 10.66 -1.15 -0.24
C LEU A 428 9.73 -1.97 0.67
N LEU A 429 9.93 -3.28 0.75
CA LEU A 429 9.14 -4.14 1.64
C LEU A 429 9.53 -3.95 3.10
N TYR A 430 10.81 -3.63 3.39
CA TYR A 430 11.23 -3.22 4.74
C TYR A 430 10.49 -1.95 5.18
N TRP A 431 10.47 -0.91 4.33
CA TRP A 431 9.70 0.32 4.60
C TRP A 431 8.20 0.02 4.79
N ASN A 432 7.63 -0.84 3.95
CA ASN A 432 6.21 -1.21 4.05
C ASN A 432 5.87 -1.86 5.40
N GLY A 433 6.78 -2.63 5.97
CA GLY A 433 6.65 -3.23 7.30
C GLY A 433 6.90 -2.26 8.46
N ASP A 434 7.52 -1.09 8.22
CA ASP A 434 7.84 -0.09 9.23
C ASP A 434 6.76 1.01 9.32
N SER A 435 5.49 0.59 9.40
CA SER A 435 4.32 1.46 9.45
C SER A 435 4.11 2.09 10.84
N THR A 436 3.25 3.11 10.89
CA THR A 436 2.97 3.93 12.07
C THR A 436 1.54 3.74 12.55
N ASN A 437 1.29 4.03 13.81
CA ASN A 437 -0.06 4.17 14.35
C ASN A 437 -0.74 5.45 13.81
N LEU A 438 -2.05 5.54 13.94
CA LEU A 438 -2.81 6.78 13.75
C LEU A 438 -3.40 7.22 15.08
N SER A 439 -3.35 8.53 15.37
CA SER A 439 -4.05 9.06 16.54
C SER A 439 -5.56 8.81 16.44
N GLY A 440 -6.19 8.59 17.57
CA GLY A 440 -7.58 8.12 17.60
C GLY A 440 -8.56 9.08 16.96
N ARG A 441 -8.50 10.36 17.37
CA ARG A 441 -9.39 11.39 16.83
C ARG A 441 -9.15 11.62 15.33
N LEU A 442 -7.89 11.66 14.89
CA LEU A 442 -7.58 11.78 13.45
C LEU A 442 -8.17 10.64 12.63
N ALA A 443 -8.02 9.39 13.10
CA ALA A 443 -8.54 8.22 12.39
C ALA A 443 -10.05 8.33 12.18
N LYS A 444 -10.81 8.72 13.21
CA LYS A 444 -12.25 8.92 13.11
C LYS A 444 -12.63 10.06 12.16
N GLU A 445 -12.03 11.24 12.33
CA GLU A 445 -12.31 12.42 11.50
C GLU A 445 -12.00 12.14 10.03
N TYR A 446 -10.85 11.56 9.74
CA TYR A 446 -10.43 11.25 8.38
C TYR A 446 -11.37 10.25 7.70
N LEU A 447 -11.65 9.12 8.38
CA LEU A 447 -12.46 8.05 7.78
C LEU A 447 -13.92 8.46 7.61
N ARG A 448 -14.51 9.19 8.59
CA ARG A 448 -15.90 9.63 8.48
C ARG A 448 -16.06 10.84 7.56
N GLN A 449 -15.47 11.97 7.93
CA GLN A 449 -15.76 13.25 7.27
C GLN A 449 -15.20 13.31 5.85
N LEU A 450 -13.95 12.81 5.66
CA LEU A 450 -13.30 12.89 4.36
C LEU A 450 -13.62 11.68 3.48
N CYS A 451 -13.48 10.45 4.00
CA CYS A 451 -13.62 9.26 3.17
C CYS A 451 -15.09 8.84 2.98
N GLN A 452 -15.89 8.73 4.05
CA GLN A 452 -17.27 8.25 3.98
C GLN A 452 -18.23 9.36 3.55
N ASP A 453 -18.21 10.50 4.23
CA ASP A 453 -19.15 11.60 3.98
C ASP A 453 -18.70 12.51 2.82
N ASN A 454 -17.41 12.43 2.43
CA ASN A 454 -16.80 13.20 1.33
C ASN A 454 -17.07 14.71 1.45
N GLU A 455 -17.04 15.24 2.69
CA GLU A 455 -17.39 16.64 3.00
C GLU A 455 -16.49 17.64 2.28
N LEU A 456 -15.19 17.29 2.08
CA LEU A 456 -14.22 18.18 1.44
C LEU A 456 -14.59 18.47 -0.02
N ALA A 457 -14.89 17.45 -0.80
CA ALA A 457 -15.30 17.59 -2.19
C ALA A 457 -16.64 18.28 -2.33
N LYS A 458 -17.57 18.04 -1.38
CA LYS A 458 -18.88 18.69 -1.33
C LYS A 458 -18.82 20.16 -0.88
N GLY A 459 -17.65 20.64 -0.40
CA GLY A 459 -17.51 21.98 0.18
C GLY A 459 -18.24 22.14 1.51
N GLU A 460 -18.44 21.05 2.25
CA GLU A 460 -19.12 21.01 3.54
C GLU A 460 -18.13 20.93 4.72
N PHE A 461 -16.89 20.54 4.45
CA PHE A 461 -15.86 20.37 5.46
C PHE A 461 -15.52 21.69 6.17
N VAL A 462 -15.43 21.62 7.50
CA VAL A 462 -15.12 22.77 8.36
C VAL A 462 -13.77 22.57 9.05
N MET A 463 -12.85 23.52 8.86
CA MET A 463 -11.56 23.54 9.53
C MET A 463 -11.36 24.84 10.29
N LEU A 464 -11.10 24.76 11.59
CA LEU A 464 -10.88 25.91 12.49
C LEU A 464 -11.98 26.99 12.37
N GLY A 465 -13.24 26.55 12.26
CA GLY A 465 -14.41 27.40 12.13
C GLY A 465 -14.69 27.96 10.74
N GLU A 466 -13.85 27.64 9.75
CA GLU A 466 -14.07 28.05 8.35
C GLU A 466 -14.61 26.88 7.52
N LYS A 467 -15.70 27.12 6.80
CA LYS A 467 -16.22 26.19 5.79
C LYS A 467 -15.37 26.31 4.53
N LEU A 468 -14.75 25.21 4.12
CA LEU A 468 -13.77 25.18 3.06
C LEU A 468 -14.40 24.84 1.71
N ASN A 469 -13.82 25.41 0.63
CA ASN A 469 -14.15 25.07 -0.75
C ASN A 469 -12.84 24.94 -1.55
N LEU A 470 -12.62 23.79 -2.17
CA LEU A 470 -11.43 23.55 -2.98
C LEU A 470 -11.34 24.49 -4.17
N GLY A 471 -12.48 24.99 -4.70
CA GLY A 471 -12.52 25.99 -5.76
C GLY A 471 -11.92 27.34 -5.41
N ASP A 472 -11.77 27.64 -4.11
CA ASP A 472 -11.10 28.87 -3.66
C ASP A 472 -9.58 28.83 -3.80
N ILE A 473 -8.99 27.64 -4.01
CA ILE A 473 -7.55 27.45 -4.17
C ILE A 473 -7.12 27.93 -5.55
N GLN A 474 -6.36 29.02 -5.58
CA GLN A 474 -5.79 29.60 -6.80
C GLN A 474 -4.29 29.26 -6.98
N THR A 475 -3.71 28.56 -6.04
CA THR A 475 -2.33 28.08 -6.10
C THR A 475 -2.15 27.12 -7.27
N PRO A 476 -1.15 27.29 -8.16
CA PRO A 476 -0.85 26.35 -9.24
C PRO A 476 -0.54 24.96 -8.69
N ILE A 477 -1.15 23.93 -9.27
CA ILE A 477 -1.06 22.55 -8.81
C ILE A 477 -0.51 21.64 -9.92
N CYS A 478 0.44 20.77 -9.54
CA CYS A 478 0.86 19.62 -10.33
C CYS A 478 0.49 18.34 -9.58
N ALA A 479 -0.39 17.51 -10.15
CA ALA A 479 -0.75 16.22 -9.57
C ALA A 479 -0.10 15.08 -10.35
N ILE A 480 0.55 14.19 -9.63
CA ILE A 480 1.12 12.95 -10.14
C ILE A 480 0.32 11.77 -9.56
N ALA A 481 -0.39 11.05 -10.41
CA ALA A 481 -1.08 9.83 -10.06
C ALA A 481 -0.41 8.62 -10.72
N CYS A 482 -0.77 7.42 -10.30
CA CYS A 482 -0.19 6.19 -10.80
C CYS A 482 -1.25 5.28 -11.43
N GLU A 483 -0.95 4.74 -12.62
CA GLU A 483 -1.92 4.05 -13.50
C GLU A 483 -2.53 2.80 -12.85
N THR A 484 -1.71 2.03 -12.12
CA THR A 484 -2.14 0.79 -11.45
C THR A 484 -2.19 0.95 -9.93
N ASP A 485 -2.49 2.16 -9.47
CA ASP A 485 -2.64 2.46 -8.05
C ASP A 485 -3.94 1.86 -7.50
N HIS A 486 -3.82 0.95 -6.56
CA HIS A 486 -4.92 0.27 -5.88
C HIS A 486 -5.34 0.94 -4.57
N ILE A 487 -4.58 1.96 -4.12
CA ILE A 487 -4.85 2.72 -2.88
C ILE A 487 -5.53 4.05 -3.24
N ALA A 488 -4.89 4.82 -4.13
CA ALA A 488 -5.39 6.10 -4.60
C ALA A 488 -5.63 6.01 -6.11
N ASN A 489 -6.81 5.52 -6.48
CA ASN A 489 -7.22 5.38 -7.88
C ASN A 489 -6.96 6.69 -8.64
N TRP A 490 -6.26 6.62 -9.78
CA TRP A 490 -5.86 7.79 -10.54
C TRP A 490 -7.05 8.58 -11.10
N GLN A 491 -8.17 7.92 -11.38
CA GLN A 491 -9.40 8.59 -11.83
C GLN A 491 -9.96 9.48 -10.71
N SER A 492 -9.91 9.03 -9.47
CA SER A 492 -10.33 9.84 -8.30
C SER A 492 -9.36 10.99 -8.02
N SER A 493 -8.05 10.76 -8.20
CA SER A 493 -7.04 11.82 -8.14
C SER A 493 -7.29 12.89 -9.23
N PHE A 494 -7.65 12.45 -10.44
CA PHE A 494 -8.01 13.32 -11.56
C PHE A 494 -9.29 14.12 -11.27
N ALA A 495 -10.34 13.44 -10.78
CA ALA A 495 -11.61 14.08 -10.43
C ALA A 495 -11.40 15.14 -9.33
N GLY A 496 -10.68 14.78 -8.27
CA GLY A 496 -10.33 15.70 -7.18
C GLY A 496 -9.54 16.91 -7.65
N LEU A 497 -8.60 16.74 -8.58
CA LEU A 497 -7.84 17.84 -9.17
C LEU A 497 -8.76 18.86 -9.88
N ASN A 498 -9.87 18.41 -10.46
CA ASN A 498 -10.82 19.30 -11.13
C ASN A 498 -11.56 20.24 -10.18
N LEU A 499 -11.62 19.95 -8.90
CA LEU A 499 -12.27 20.78 -7.90
C LEU A 499 -11.49 22.05 -7.57
N TYR A 500 -10.18 22.11 -7.85
CA TYR A 500 -9.37 23.30 -7.57
C TYR A 500 -9.60 24.41 -8.60
N GLY A 501 -9.50 25.68 -8.15
CA GLY A 501 -9.77 26.84 -8.99
C GLY A 501 -8.57 27.37 -9.79
N GLY A 502 -7.33 27.00 -9.38
CA GLY A 502 -6.10 27.48 -10.02
C GLY A 502 -5.65 26.67 -11.24
N ASP A 503 -4.48 27.01 -11.77
CA ASP A 503 -3.83 26.26 -12.86
C ASP A 503 -3.51 24.83 -12.43
N LYS A 504 -3.78 23.88 -13.32
CA LYS A 504 -3.66 22.45 -13.06
C LYS A 504 -2.79 21.76 -14.11
N THR A 505 -1.85 20.96 -13.64
CA THR A 505 -1.07 20.03 -14.47
C THR A 505 -1.27 18.62 -13.93
N PHE A 506 -1.55 17.65 -14.80
CA PHE A 506 -1.70 16.26 -14.43
C PHE A 506 -0.67 15.40 -15.15
N ILE A 507 -0.01 14.51 -14.39
CA ILE A 507 0.93 13.52 -14.90
C ILE A 507 0.45 12.16 -14.40
N LEU A 508 0.25 11.21 -15.32
CA LEU A 508 -0.08 9.83 -14.98
C LEU A 508 1.15 8.95 -15.17
N SER A 509 1.79 8.55 -14.07
CA SER A 509 2.92 7.63 -14.09
C SER A 509 2.45 6.19 -14.27
N GLU A 510 3.20 5.39 -15.02
CA GLU A 510 3.02 3.94 -15.00
C GLU A 510 3.28 3.36 -13.60
N SER A 511 2.84 2.08 -13.39
CA SER A 511 3.01 1.36 -12.13
C SER A 511 2.06 1.79 -10.99
N GLY A 512 2.30 1.30 -9.77
CA GLY A 512 1.41 1.48 -8.61
C GLY A 512 1.85 2.59 -7.67
N HIS A 513 1.12 2.73 -6.56
CA HIS A 513 1.16 3.80 -5.56
C HIS A 513 2.55 4.26 -5.14
N ILE A 514 3.47 3.32 -4.97
CA ILE A 514 4.85 3.60 -4.53
C ILE A 514 5.81 3.61 -5.72
N ALA A 515 5.79 2.54 -6.52
CA ALA A 515 6.78 2.35 -7.60
C ALA A 515 6.63 3.37 -8.74
N GLY A 516 5.43 3.92 -8.96
CA GLY A 516 5.19 5.01 -9.90
C GLY A 516 5.72 6.36 -9.41
N ILE A 517 5.76 6.57 -8.09
CA ILE A 517 6.33 7.79 -7.48
C ILE A 517 7.85 7.67 -7.33
N VAL A 518 8.35 6.57 -6.75
CA VAL A 518 9.79 6.31 -6.60
C VAL A 518 10.34 5.69 -7.88
N ASN A 519 10.36 6.50 -8.93
CA ASN A 519 10.76 6.14 -10.30
C ASN A 519 11.96 6.97 -10.78
N PRO A 520 13.18 6.70 -10.30
CA PRO A 520 14.35 7.52 -10.61
C PRO A 520 14.70 7.50 -12.10
N PRO A 521 15.10 8.64 -12.69
CA PRO A 521 15.47 8.73 -14.10
C PRO A 521 16.56 7.75 -14.53
N SER A 522 17.49 7.44 -13.63
CA SER A 522 18.61 6.53 -13.89
C SER A 522 18.18 5.08 -14.22
N LYS A 523 17.00 4.64 -13.78
CA LYS A 523 16.48 3.29 -14.05
C LYS A 523 15.74 3.17 -15.38
N ASN A 524 15.22 4.28 -15.90
CA ASN A 524 14.42 4.33 -17.14
C ASN A 524 13.38 3.19 -17.26
N LYS A 525 12.70 2.89 -16.12
CA LYS A 525 11.87 1.69 -15.99
C LYS A 525 10.41 1.93 -16.37
N TYR A 526 9.81 2.99 -15.83
CA TYR A 526 8.40 3.32 -16.02
C TYR A 526 8.27 4.63 -16.76
N GLY A 527 7.35 4.68 -17.73
CA GLY A 527 6.99 5.90 -18.44
C GLY A 527 5.90 6.69 -17.74
N HIS A 528 5.44 7.72 -18.41
CA HIS A 528 4.34 8.55 -17.93
C HIS A 528 3.57 9.18 -19.08
N TYR A 529 2.31 9.50 -18.82
CA TYR A 529 1.40 10.15 -19.76
C TYR A 529 1.20 11.62 -19.38
N THR A 530 1.12 12.48 -20.41
CA THR A 530 0.83 13.91 -20.26
C THR A 530 -0.17 14.35 -21.33
N ASN A 531 -1.03 15.32 -21.00
CA ASN A 531 -1.97 15.90 -21.93
C ASN A 531 -2.28 17.34 -21.51
N ASP A 532 -2.15 18.27 -22.45
CA ASP A 532 -2.45 19.69 -22.23
C ASP A 532 -3.93 20.04 -22.56
N ALA A 533 -4.73 19.04 -22.97
CA ALA A 533 -6.15 19.22 -23.24
C ALA A 533 -6.94 19.48 -21.94
N PRO A 534 -8.12 20.11 -22.02
CA PRO A 534 -8.99 20.31 -20.87
C PRO A 534 -9.27 19.00 -20.12
N MET A 535 -9.22 19.05 -18.79
CA MET A 535 -9.45 17.91 -17.91
C MET A 535 -10.96 17.66 -17.72
N ILE A 536 -11.64 17.12 -18.76
CA ILE A 536 -13.09 16.89 -18.75
C ILE A 536 -13.42 15.58 -18.05
N ASP A 537 -12.89 14.48 -18.55
CA ASP A 537 -13.03 13.16 -17.94
C ASP A 537 -11.72 12.37 -18.06
N PRO A 538 -11.45 11.45 -17.12
CA PRO A 538 -10.18 10.74 -17.06
C PRO A 538 -9.92 9.86 -18.27
N GLN A 539 -10.93 9.19 -18.82
CA GLN A 539 -10.74 8.26 -19.94
C GLN A 539 -10.40 9.00 -21.23
N SER A 540 -11.12 10.08 -21.54
CA SER A 540 -10.83 10.94 -22.70
C SER A 540 -9.45 11.60 -22.57
N TRP A 541 -9.11 12.06 -21.37
CA TRP A 541 -7.80 12.62 -21.08
C TRP A 541 -6.67 11.62 -21.38
N LYS A 542 -6.80 10.37 -20.89
CA LYS A 542 -5.81 9.31 -21.12
C LYS A 542 -5.72 8.90 -22.59
N THR A 543 -6.86 8.78 -23.27
CA THR A 543 -6.90 8.42 -24.69
C THR A 543 -6.18 9.44 -25.58
N GLY A 544 -6.29 10.74 -25.24
CA GLY A 544 -5.58 11.83 -25.92
C GLY A 544 -4.17 12.12 -25.41
N ALA A 545 -3.70 11.39 -24.40
CA ALA A 545 -2.42 11.67 -23.78
C ALA A 545 -1.22 11.18 -24.60
N THR A 546 -0.12 11.92 -24.50
CA THR A 546 1.17 11.53 -25.05
C THR A 546 1.93 10.68 -24.03
N TYR A 547 2.34 9.49 -24.47
CA TYR A 547 3.24 8.64 -23.69
C TYR A 547 4.68 9.15 -23.77
N ASN A 548 5.33 9.26 -22.63
CA ASN A 548 6.72 9.67 -22.49
C ASN A 548 7.50 8.52 -21.81
N GLN A 549 8.53 8.03 -22.46
CA GLN A 549 9.40 6.98 -21.90
C GLN A 549 10.21 7.53 -20.72
N GLY A 550 10.29 6.75 -19.64
CA GLY A 550 11.10 7.07 -18.46
C GLY A 550 10.41 7.95 -17.42
N SER A 551 11.17 8.33 -16.42
CA SER A 551 10.69 8.99 -15.21
C SER A 551 10.02 10.35 -15.48
N TRP A 552 8.95 10.63 -14.74
CA TRP A 552 8.28 11.93 -14.70
C TRP A 552 9.07 13.00 -13.91
N TRP A 553 10.07 12.63 -13.10
CA TRP A 553 10.83 13.56 -12.24
C TRP A 553 11.43 14.75 -12.99
N PRO A 554 12.08 14.59 -14.15
CA PRO A 554 12.61 15.72 -14.92
C PRO A 554 11.53 16.71 -15.36
N ARG A 555 10.38 16.20 -15.83
CA ARG A 555 9.25 17.04 -16.23
C ARG A 555 8.67 17.84 -15.06
N TRP A 556 8.48 17.17 -13.91
CA TRP A 556 8.06 17.84 -12.69
C TRP A 556 9.06 18.91 -12.24
N LYS A 557 10.35 18.62 -12.29
CA LYS A 557 11.40 19.58 -11.94
C LYS A 557 11.32 20.82 -12.85
N ASP A 558 11.07 20.66 -14.14
CA ASP A 558 10.92 21.80 -15.06
C ASP A 558 9.68 22.63 -14.73
N TRP A 559 8.53 21.98 -14.45
CA TRP A 559 7.33 22.65 -13.96
C TRP A 559 7.57 23.40 -12.64
N LEU A 560 8.34 22.83 -11.72
CA LEU A 560 8.67 23.45 -10.43
C LEU A 560 9.65 24.62 -10.62
N ALA A 561 10.63 24.50 -11.50
CA ALA A 561 11.66 25.51 -11.74
C ALA A 561 11.07 26.86 -12.18
N GLU A 562 10.02 26.87 -13.01
CA GLU A 562 9.28 28.08 -13.38
C GLU A 562 8.69 28.81 -12.18
N ARG A 563 8.45 28.10 -11.06
CA ARG A 563 7.85 28.57 -9.82
C ARG A 563 8.84 28.70 -8.66
N ALA A 564 10.09 28.32 -8.90
CA ALA A 564 11.13 28.29 -7.85
C ALA A 564 11.94 29.60 -7.75
N GLY A 565 11.77 30.53 -8.67
CA GLY A 565 12.42 31.85 -8.66
C GLY A 565 13.87 31.81 -9.14
N ALA A 566 14.62 32.90 -8.89
CA ALA A 566 16.01 33.02 -9.32
C ALA A 566 16.95 32.10 -8.52
N GLN A 567 18.16 31.91 -9.03
CA GLN A 567 19.23 31.22 -8.30
C GLN A 567 19.80 32.14 -7.20
N VAL A 568 20.03 31.56 -6.03
CA VAL A 568 20.66 32.20 -4.87
C VAL A 568 21.77 31.30 -4.33
N PRO A 569 22.72 31.81 -3.52
CA PRO A 569 23.71 30.95 -2.85
C PRO A 569 23.05 29.82 -2.07
N ALA A 570 23.68 28.66 -2.05
CA ALA A 570 23.18 27.50 -1.35
C ALA A 570 23.01 27.77 0.17
N ARG A 571 22.01 27.11 0.77
CA ARG A 571 21.67 27.27 2.19
C ARG A 571 22.07 26.00 2.95
N ASN A 572 23.00 26.14 3.87
CA ASN A 572 23.30 25.03 4.81
C ASN A 572 22.12 24.81 5.78
N PRO A 573 21.98 23.59 6.34
CA PRO A 573 20.94 23.31 7.33
C PRO A 573 21.01 24.20 8.57
N GLY A 574 19.86 24.76 8.93
CA GLY A 574 19.69 25.65 10.09
C GLY A 574 20.20 27.07 9.91
N ASP A 575 19.97 27.86 10.94
CA ASP A 575 20.50 29.23 11.11
C ASP A 575 20.75 29.53 12.60
N SER A 576 21.06 30.78 12.93
CA SER A 576 21.31 31.20 14.33
C SER A 576 20.08 31.04 15.26
N SER A 577 18.86 31.12 14.69
CA SER A 577 17.59 30.99 15.41
C SER A 577 17.04 29.59 15.39
N HIS A 578 17.49 28.77 14.42
CA HIS A 578 17.10 27.38 14.22
C HIS A 578 18.38 26.52 14.12
N PRO A 579 19.09 26.32 15.26
CA PRO A 579 20.33 25.55 15.24
C PRO A 579 20.04 24.08 14.89
N VAL A 580 21.03 23.41 14.33
CA VAL A 580 20.97 21.96 14.11
C VAL A 580 20.73 21.24 15.45
N ILE A 581 19.69 20.42 15.50
CA ILE A 581 19.31 19.62 16.67
C ILE A 581 20.02 18.27 16.62
N GLU A 582 19.90 17.56 15.52
CA GLU A 582 20.53 16.26 15.25
C GLU A 582 20.70 16.03 13.75
N ALA A 583 21.50 15.04 13.37
CA ALA A 583 21.68 14.67 11.97
C ALA A 583 20.41 13.99 11.39
N ALA A 584 20.19 14.16 10.06
CA ALA A 584 19.18 13.37 9.35
C ALA A 584 19.51 11.86 9.49
N PRO A 585 18.50 11.00 9.52
CA PRO A 585 17.06 11.23 9.32
C PRO A 585 16.30 11.66 10.58
N GLY A 586 16.97 11.99 11.67
CA GLY A 586 16.38 12.33 12.95
C GLY A 586 16.01 11.11 13.80
N SER A 587 15.44 11.37 14.98
CA SER A 587 15.06 10.34 15.95
C SER A 587 13.61 9.87 15.79
N TYR A 588 12.67 10.73 15.37
CA TYR A 588 11.24 10.37 15.26
C TYR A 588 11.00 9.21 14.31
N VAL A 589 11.67 9.20 13.16
CA VAL A 589 11.54 8.14 12.15
C VAL A 589 12.03 6.77 12.66
N LYS A 590 12.89 6.74 13.69
CA LYS A 590 13.46 5.51 14.28
C LYS A 590 12.54 4.88 15.32
N VAL A 591 11.52 5.61 15.80
CA VAL A 591 10.59 5.09 16.81
C VAL A 591 9.71 4.02 16.15
N ARG A 592 9.78 2.79 16.69
CA ARG A 592 8.86 1.71 16.35
C ARG A 592 7.77 1.65 17.41
N PRO A 593 6.51 1.38 17.05
CA PRO A 593 5.46 1.15 18.02
C PRO A 593 5.88 0.01 18.96
N LYS A 594 5.62 0.16 20.25
CA LYS A 594 5.71 -0.97 21.20
C LYS A 594 4.41 -1.76 21.04
N ASP A 595 4.52 -3.04 20.70
CA ASP A 595 3.39 -3.97 20.61
C ASP A 595 2.79 -4.25 21.99
#